data_fd87236f58229cc4a09b8608c535fecb
#
_entry.id   fd87236f58229cc4a09b8608c535fecb
#
_cell.length_a   1.000
_cell.length_b   1.000
_cell.length_c   1.000
_cell.angle_alpha   90.00
_cell.angle_beta   90.00
_cell.angle_gamma   90.00
#
_symmetry.space_group_name_H-M   'P 1'
#
loop_
_entity.id
_entity.type
_entity.pdbx_description
1 polymer ?
#
loop_
_entity_poly.entity_id
_entity_poly.type
_entity_poly.pdbx_seq_one_letter_code
_entity_poly.pdbx_strand_id
1 'polypeptide(L)'
;MADELLVHGIKVDSVNEYNVAKALDKLGYEYAYQKYLGAGGIRGTSIIDFLVYTVPKPTPLFVHGAYWHGGQYALTSKLQEQFINAKMKGTWAMAVIIWEYECETEEMAYQALQSKL
;
A
#
# COMPACT_ATOMS: atom_id res chain seq x y z
N MET A 1 0.67 -3.27 28.28
CA MET A 1 0.79 -2.23 27.38
C MET A 1 0.82 -2.72 25.95
N ALA A 2 -0.02 -2.18 25.19
CA ALA A 2 -0.07 -2.61 23.80
C ALA A 2 1.21 -2.24 23.09
N ASP A 3 1.70 -3.15 22.32
CA ASP A 3 2.86 -2.89 21.51
C ASP A 3 2.44 -2.06 20.33
N GLU A 4 3.08 -0.92 20.19
CA GLU A 4 2.83 -0.11 19.02
C GLU A 4 3.61 -0.67 17.86
N LEU A 5 2.97 -0.70 16.70
CA LEU A 5 3.63 -1.14 15.49
C LEU A 5 4.29 0.07 14.86
N LEU A 6 5.58 0.25 15.15
CA LEU A 6 6.32 1.41 14.69
C LEU A 6 7.33 1.02 13.62
N VAL A 7 7.37 1.81 12.55
CA VAL A 7 8.37 1.68 11.52
C VAL A 7 8.96 3.06 11.29
N HIS A 8 10.26 3.21 11.53
CA HIS A 8 10.93 4.51 11.42
C HIS A 8 10.24 5.58 12.26
N GLY A 9 9.72 5.17 13.43
CA GLY A 9 9.03 6.09 14.33
C GLY A 9 7.60 6.40 13.94
N ILE A 10 7.09 5.83 12.87
CA ILE A 10 5.74 6.06 12.40
C ILE A 10 4.87 4.88 12.81
N LYS A 11 3.74 5.18 13.45
CA LYS A 11 2.81 4.14 13.84
C LYS A 11 2.01 3.70 12.62
N VAL A 12 2.01 2.41 12.36
CA VAL A 12 1.22 1.84 11.27
C VAL A 12 -0.06 1.23 11.83
N ASP A 13 -1.08 1.14 10.97
CA ASP A 13 -2.44 0.82 11.43
C ASP A 13 -2.70 -0.66 11.62
N SER A 14 -1.90 -1.52 11.03
CA SER A 14 -2.18 -2.96 11.10
C SER A 14 -0.88 -3.75 11.04
N VAL A 15 -0.97 -5.02 11.47
CA VAL A 15 0.15 -5.94 11.37
C VAL A 15 0.54 -6.15 9.91
N ASN A 16 -0.46 -6.22 9.03
CA ASN A 16 -0.17 -6.39 7.60
C ASN A 16 0.64 -5.24 7.05
N GLU A 17 0.26 -4.01 7.40
CA GLU A 17 1.01 -2.84 6.97
C GLU A 17 2.40 -2.81 7.58
N TYR A 18 2.52 -3.22 8.84
CA TYR A 18 3.81 -3.33 9.47
C TYR A 18 4.70 -4.30 8.70
N ASN A 19 4.16 -5.46 8.35
CA ASN A 19 4.92 -6.47 7.61
C ASN A 19 5.35 -5.94 6.25
N VAL A 20 4.48 -5.20 5.57
CA VAL A 20 4.81 -4.59 4.28
C VAL A 20 5.93 -3.57 4.45
N ALA A 21 5.84 -2.72 5.45
CA ALA A 21 6.85 -1.70 5.69
C ALA A 21 8.21 -2.33 5.96
N LYS A 22 8.23 -3.38 6.79
CA LYS A 22 9.49 -4.07 7.09
C LYS A 22 10.06 -4.75 5.86
N ALA A 23 9.18 -5.29 5.02
CA ALA A 23 9.63 -5.92 3.77
C ALA A 23 10.20 -4.89 2.81
N LEU A 24 9.59 -3.71 2.72
CA LEU A 24 10.12 -2.63 1.88
C LEU A 24 11.49 -2.20 2.36
N ASP A 25 11.68 -2.09 3.68
CA ASP A 25 12.98 -1.79 4.24
C ASP A 25 14.02 -2.84 3.83
N LYS A 26 13.63 -4.11 3.92
CA LYS A 26 14.53 -5.21 3.62
C LYS A 26 14.91 -5.23 2.15
N LEU A 27 13.98 -4.83 1.29
CA LEU A 27 14.23 -4.75 -0.15
C LEU A 27 15.02 -3.49 -0.53
N GLY A 28 15.18 -2.57 0.40
CA GLY A 28 15.98 -1.38 0.14
C GLY A 28 15.20 -0.22 -0.45
N TYR A 29 13.87 -0.26 -0.42
CA TYR A 29 13.06 0.83 -0.94
C TYR A 29 12.80 1.89 0.11
N GLU A 30 12.79 3.14 -0.33
CA GLU A 30 12.23 4.23 0.46
C GLU A 30 10.77 4.37 0.10
N TYR A 31 9.99 4.89 1.05
CA TYR A 31 8.54 5.02 0.83
C TYR A 31 7.95 6.07 1.77
N ALA A 32 6.77 6.57 1.40
CA ALA A 32 5.96 7.39 2.28
C ALA A 32 4.75 6.56 2.70
N TYR A 33 4.42 6.62 3.98
CA TYR A 33 3.28 5.87 4.51
C TYR A 33 2.04 6.76 4.53
N GLN A 34 0.93 6.24 4.04
CA GLN A 34 -0.37 6.92 4.01
C GLN A 34 -0.30 8.28 3.34
N LYS A 35 0.05 8.25 2.07
CA LYS A 35 0.18 9.46 1.29
C LYS A 35 -1.19 9.96 0.83
N TYR A 36 -1.49 11.21 1.12
CA TYR A 36 -2.70 11.85 0.62
C TYR A 36 -2.43 12.47 -0.74
N LEU A 37 -3.42 12.39 -1.62
CA LEU A 37 -3.29 13.01 -2.94
C LEU A 37 -3.58 14.49 -2.94
N GLY A 38 -3.83 15.05 -1.79
CA GLY A 38 -4.07 16.47 -1.74
C GLY A 38 -5.52 16.78 -2.03
N ALA A 39 -5.77 17.88 -2.64
CA ALA A 39 -7.01 18.61 -2.58
C ALA A 39 -8.21 18.00 -3.29
N GLY A 40 -8.24 16.75 -3.56
CA GLY A 40 -9.36 16.19 -4.33
C GLY A 40 -10.71 16.30 -3.67
N GLY A 41 -10.75 16.39 -2.38
CA GLY A 41 -12.00 16.47 -1.69
C GLY A 41 -12.83 15.20 -1.70
N ILE A 42 -12.32 14.15 -2.29
CA ILE A 42 -13.03 12.88 -2.33
C ILE A 42 -12.47 12.00 -1.24
N ARG A 43 -13.27 11.80 -0.21
CA ARG A 43 -12.84 11.02 0.92
C ARG A 43 -12.68 9.56 0.53
N GLY A 44 -11.68 8.91 1.11
CA GLY A 44 -11.51 7.49 0.94
C GLY A 44 -10.82 7.09 -0.34
N THR A 45 -10.71 8.01 -1.29
CA THR A 45 -10.05 7.70 -2.55
C THR A 45 -8.73 8.42 -2.69
N SER A 46 -8.38 9.26 -1.72
CA SER A 46 -7.19 10.10 -1.79
C SER A 46 -6.04 9.59 -0.95
N ILE A 47 -6.21 8.46 -0.29
CA ILE A 47 -5.18 7.92 0.59
C ILE A 47 -4.57 6.69 -0.05
N ILE A 48 -3.25 6.71 -0.14
CA ILE A 48 -2.47 5.58 -0.62
C ILE A 48 -1.74 5.02 0.59
N ASP A 49 -1.81 3.70 0.79
CA ASP A 49 -1.18 3.09 1.95
C ASP A 49 0.32 3.31 1.97
N PHE A 50 0.97 3.09 0.84
CA PHE A 50 2.40 3.35 0.70
C PHE A 50 2.66 3.93 -0.67
N LEU A 51 3.48 4.97 -0.74
CA LEU A 51 4.04 5.41 -2.01
C LEU A 51 5.49 4.97 -2.01
N VAL A 52 5.81 3.97 -2.80
CA VAL A 52 7.14 3.37 -2.84
C VAL A 52 7.97 4.07 -3.91
N TYR A 53 9.14 4.56 -3.51
CA TYR A 53 9.95 5.34 -4.43
C TYR A 53 10.79 4.44 -5.33
N THR A 54 10.08 3.71 -6.20
CA THR A 54 10.72 2.94 -7.26
C THR A 54 11.18 3.88 -8.37
N VAL A 55 12.06 3.40 -9.23
CA VAL A 55 12.51 4.19 -10.38
C VAL A 55 12.08 3.49 -11.64
N PRO A 56 11.76 4.25 -12.68
CA PRO A 56 11.87 5.71 -12.85
C PRO A 56 10.73 6.50 -12.21
N LYS A 57 9.68 5.84 -11.75
CA LYS A 57 8.51 6.52 -11.17
C LYS A 57 8.10 5.83 -9.88
N PRO A 58 7.63 6.60 -8.90
CA PRO A 58 7.11 5.97 -7.68
C PRO A 58 5.90 5.10 -7.96
N THR A 59 5.72 4.08 -7.14
CA THR A 59 4.62 3.12 -7.28
C THR A 59 3.70 3.23 -6.08
N PRO A 60 2.41 3.55 -6.31
CA PRO A 60 1.44 3.51 -5.21
C PRO A 60 1.12 2.06 -4.87
N LEU A 61 1.11 1.75 -3.59
CA LEU A 61 0.91 0.40 -3.09
C LEU A 61 -0.25 0.39 -2.13
N PHE A 62 -1.20 -0.50 -2.35
CA PHE A 62 -2.37 -0.66 -1.50
C PHE A 62 -2.32 -2.00 -0.81
N VAL A 63 -2.71 -2.00 0.47
CA VAL A 63 -2.87 -3.24 1.24
C VAL A 63 -4.36 -3.45 1.44
N HIS A 64 -4.89 -4.52 0.87
CA HIS A 64 -6.34 -4.77 0.89
C HIS A 64 -6.69 -6.06 1.59
N GLY A 65 -7.76 -6.00 2.38
CA GLY A 65 -8.33 -7.19 2.98
C GLY A 65 -9.31 -7.81 2.01
N ALA A 66 -8.92 -8.92 1.44
CA ALA A 66 -9.58 -9.44 0.27
C ALA A 66 -10.93 -10.08 0.54
N TYR A 67 -11.00 -11.02 1.44
CA TYR A 67 -12.14 -11.92 1.40
C TYR A 67 -13.28 -11.56 2.33
N TRP A 68 -13.04 -10.69 3.29
CA TRP A 68 -14.09 -10.31 4.23
C TRP A 68 -15.23 -9.59 3.54
N HIS A 69 -14.96 -8.93 2.44
CA HIS A 69 -15.87 -7.97 1.87
C HIS A 69 -16.41 -8.38 0.52
N GLY A 70 -16.09 -9.54 0.05
CA GLY A 70 -16.65 -10.07 -1.17
C GLY A 70 -16.73 -9.04 -2.28
N GLY A 71 -17.78 -9.10 -3.06
CA GLY A 71 -17.87 -8.32 -4.27
C GLY A 71 -17.85 -6.81 -4.08
N GLN A 72 -18.57 -6.30 -3.10
CA GLN A 72 -18.70 -4.84 -2.97
C GLN A 72 -17.39 -4.20 -2.56
N TYR A 73 -16.70 -4.81 -1.62
CA TYR A 73 -15.42 -4.26 -1.18
C TYR A 73 -14.36 -4.36 -2.27
N ALA A 74 -14.36 -5.49 -2.96
CA ALA A 74 -13.42 -5.67 -4.06
C ALA A 74 -13.66 -4.64 -5.15
N LEU A 75 -14.93 -4.32 -5.42
CA LEU A 75 -15.26 -3.29 -6.40
C LEU A 75 -14.75 -1.92 -5.97
N THR A 76 -14.93 -1.57 -4.71
CA THR A 76 -14.45 -0.30 -4.18
C THR A 76 -12.94 -0.19 -4.30
N SER A 77 -12.23 -1.26 -3.95
CA SER A 77 -10.78 -1.29 -4.06
C SER A 77 -10.33 -1.11 -5.51
N LYS A 78 -11.03 -1.76 -6.43
CA LYS A 78 -10.68 -1.65 -7.83
C LYS A 78 -10.93 -0.25 -8.37
N LEU A 79 -12.00 0.38 -7.93
CA LEU A 79 -12.29 1.75 -8.34
C LEU A 79 -11.24 2.71 -7.80
N GLN A 80 -10.79 2.48 -6.57
CA GLN A 80 -9.74 3.29 -5.99
C GLN A 80 -8.45 3.16 -6.78
N GLU A 81 -8.09 1.94 -7.13
CA GLU A 81 -6.90 1.69 -7.95
C GLU A 81 -7.00 2.39 -9.29
N GLN A 82 -8.15 2.25 -9.95
CA GLN A 82 -8.36 2.88 -11.25
C GLN A 82 -8.30 4.39 -11.17
N PHE A 83 -8.86 4.96 -10.12
CA PHE A 83 -8.84 6.41 -9.91
C PHE A 83 -7.40 6.90 -9.79
N ILE A 84 -6.60 6.22 -8.98
CA ILE A 84 -5.21 6.61 -8.78
C ILE A 84 -4.42 6.48 -10.08
N ASN A 85 -4.61 5.38 -10.79
CA ASN A 85 -3.90 5.17 -12.04
C ASN A 85 -4.24 6.24 -13.08
N ALA A 86 -5.50 6.62 -13.13
CA ALA A 86 -5.92 7.65 -14.09
C ALA A 86 -5.40 9.03 -13.69
N LYS A 87 -5.51 9.37 -12.41
CA LYS A 87 -5.13 10.70 -11.94
C LYS A 87 -3.64 10.93 -12.03
N MET A 88 -2.85 9.91 -11.73
CA MET A 88 -1.41 10.05 -11.66
C MET A 88 -0.69 9.45 -12.86
N LYS A 89 -1.43 9.26 -13.95
CA LYS A 89 -0.84 8.73 -15.17
C LYS A 89 0.32 9.59 -15.62
N GLY A 90 1.44 8.93 -15.90
CA GLY A 90 2.64 9.63 -16.34
C GLY A 90 3.51 10.14 -15.20
N THR A 91 2.96 10.31 -14.02
CA THR A 91 3.71 10.77 -12.85
C THR A 91 4.12 9.61 -11.96
N TRP A 92 3.21 8.65 -11.77
CA TRP A 92 3.46 7.47 -10.96
C TRP A 92 3.34 6.23 -11.83
N ALA A 93 3.98 5.16 -11.41
CA ALA A 93 3.77 3.85 -12.01
C ALA A 93 2.37 3.35 -11.68
N MET A 94 1.95 2.28 -12.32
CA MET A 94 0.66 1.67 -12.05
C MET A 94 0.61 1.18 -10.61
N ALA A 95 -0.54 1.32 -10.00
CA ALA A 95 -0.74 0.90 -8.61
C ALA A 95 -0.55 -0.61 -8.47
N VAL A 96 0.00 -0.99 -7.33
CA VAL A 96 0.22 -2.39 -6.98
C VAL A 96 -0.63 -2.69 -5.76
N ILE A 97 -1.29 -3.83 -5.77
CA ILE A 97 -2.10 -4.26 -4.64
C ILE A 97 -1.43 -5.48 -4.01
N ILE A 98 -1.27 -5.43 -2.69
CA ILE A 98 -0.90 -6.61 -1.93
C ILE A 98 -2.07 -6.94 -1.02
N TRP A 99 -2.50 -8.19 -1.04
CA TRP A 99 -3.64 -8.64 -0.25
C TRP A 99 -3.16 -9.05 1.14
N GLU A 100 -4.04 -8.94 2.13
CA GLU A 100 -3.67 -9.29 3.49
C GLU A 100 -3.14 -10.71 3.61
N TYR A 101 -3.71 -11.65 2.85
CA TYR A 101 -3.24 -13.03 2.91
C TYR A 101 -1.83 -13.19 2.31
N GLU A 102 -1.34 -12.18 1.62
CA GLU A 102 0.00 -12.20 1.04
C GLU A 102 1.04 -11.58 1.97
N CYS A 103 0.61 -10.99 3.07
CA CYS A 103 1.53 -10.28 3.96
C CYS A 103 1.23 -10.55 5.44
N GLU A 104 0.90 -11.78 5.76
CA GLU A 104 0.61 -12.16 7.14
C GLU A 104 1.87 -12.26 7.99
N THR A 105 3.02 -12.39 7.37
CA THR A 105 4.31 -12.32 8.04
C THR A 105 5.24 -11.43 7.23
N GLU A 106 6.36 -11.03 7.86
CA GLU A 106 7.34 -10.23 7.14
C GLU A 106 7.92 -10.98 5.95
N GLU A 107 8.15 -12.28 6.12
CA GLU A 107 8.68 -13.09 5.03
C GLU A 107 7.71 -13.18 3.86
N MET A 108 6.43 -13.38 4.15
CA MET A 108 5.42 -13.44 3.10
C MET A 108 5.33 -12.11 2.36
N ALA A 109 5.35 -11.00 3.09
CA ALA A 109 5.32 -9.68 2.47
C ALA A 109 6.55 -9.47 1.60
N TYR A 110 7.72 -9.89 2.08
CA TYR A 110 8.95 -9.76 1.32
C TYR A 110 8.86 -10.51 -0.01
N GLN A 111 8.40 -11.77 0.04
CA GLN A 111 8.28 -12.57 -1.17
C GLN A 111 7.28 -11.96 -2.15
N ALA A 112 6.14 -11.51 -1.63
CA ALA A 112 5.11 -10.92 -2.48
C ALA A 112 5.61 -9.64 -3.15
N LEU A 113 6.25 -8.76 -2.38
CA LEU A 113 6.72 -7.49 -2.92
C LEU A 113 7.87 -7.67 -3.89
N GLN A 114 8.75 -8.64 -3.62
CA GLN A 114 9.83 -8.95 -4.53
C GLN A 114 9.30 -9.31 -5.91
N SER A 115 8.16 -9.98 -5.95
CA SER A 115 7.53 -10.37 -7.21
C SER A 115 6.76 -9.21 -7.85
N LYS A 116 6.16 -8.33 -7.03
CA LYS A 116 5.27 -7.29 -7.53
C LYS A 116 6.00 -5.98 -7.90
N LEU A 117 7.09 -5.73 -7.25
CA LEU A 117 7.90 -4.54 -7.50
C LEU A 117 9.15 -4.90 -8.27
#